data_0f805a3c9d4d2667893211a10f4e2a5f
#
_entry.id   0f805a3c9d4d2667893211a10f4e2a5f
#
_cell.length_a   1.000
_cell.length_b   1.000
_cell.length_c   1.000
_cell.angle_alpha   90.00
_cell.angle_beta   90.00
_cell.angle_gamma   90.00
#
_symmetry.space_group_name_H-M   'P 1'
#
loop_
_entity.id
_entity.type
_entity.pdbx_description
1 polymer ?
#
loop_
_entity_poly.entity_id
_entity_poly.type
_entity_poly.pdbx_seq_one_letter_code
_entity_poly.pdbx_strand_id
1 'polypeptide(L)'
;MVQSETVVLGGAGNVGAGIVAALLEAQLPVLVVGRDAAKLAALRARHGDSPLLETVQGSVADDAAAQALAAELAQRPRPLAAVVASLGSPLKAGRLLDRPVKALRRRLDRDLLPHLAAARHLMPLLAEADGGGRYLLLGSPCALRAWSAHGDISIAAAATRMLAQVLHEEAKPLGVRVHLLSVEQPVCTPSRAKEACPEWIRAVDVGRAAVSLIAGPGQPGHAIVTVSRRPQTAPSAGRLAGLQFPLPAREISP
;
A
#
# COMPACT_ATOMS: atom_id res chain seq x y z
N MET A 1 16.85 -23.52 9.45
CA MET A 1 15.53 -23.32 8.83
C MET A 1 15.63 -22.11 7.92
N VAL A 2 15.08 -22.18 6.70
CA VAL A 2 15.05 -21.06 5.76
C VAL A 2 14.03 -20.04 6.29
N GLN A 3 14.45 -18.79 6.46
CA GLN A 3 13.56 -17.72 6.92
C GLN A 3 12.55 -17.38 5.82
N SER A 4 11.27 -17.31 6.15
CA SER A 4 10.22 -16.94 5.22
C SER A 4 10.34 -15.47 4.77
N GLU A 5 9.82 -15.15 3.58
CA GLU A 5 9.94 -13.82 3.00
C GLU A 5 8.62 -13.06 2.94
N THR A 6 8.74 -11.74 2.86
CA THR A 6 7.63 -10.81 2.62
C THR A 6 7.73 -10.26 1.19
N VAL A 7 6.69 -10.44 0.40
CA VAL A 7 6.56 -9.82 -0.93
C VAL A 7 5.98 -8.43 -0.80
N VAL A 8 6.64 -7.42 -1.38
CA VAL A 8 6.13 -6.05 -1.44
C VAL A 8 5.82 -5.68 -2.90
N LEU A 9 4.55 -5.73 -3.26
CA LEU A 9 4.06 -5.28 -4.56
C LEU A 9 4.12 -3.75 -4.61
N GLY A 10 4.81 -3.20 -5.61
CA GLY A 10 5.03 -1.75 -5.71
C GLY A 10 6.03 -1.19 -4.70
N GLY A 11 6.92 -2.02 -4.16
CA GLY A 11 7.92 -1.63 -3.16
C GLY A 11 8.94 -0.60 -3.65
N ALA A 12 9.12 -0.44 -4.97
CA ALA A 12 9.94 0.63 -5.53
C ALA A 12 9.19 1.98 -5.67
N GLY A 13 7.92 2.05 -5.25
CA GLY A 13 7.12 3.27 -5.20
C GLY A 13 7.41 4.11 -3.94
N ASN A 14 6.79 5.29 -3.87
CA ASN A 14 7.05 6.27 -2.81
C ASN A 14 6.81 5.73 -1.39
N VAL A 15 5.63 5.14 -1.13
CA VAL A 15 5.30 4.57 0.18
C VAL A 15 5.90 3.17 0.33
N GLY A 16 5.89 2.38 -0.75
CA GLY A 16 6.46 1.04 -0.78
C GLY A 16 7.93 0.99 -0.38
N ALA A 17 8.72 1.97 -0.81
CA ALA A 17 10.14 2.07 -0.43
C ALA A 17 10.34 2.25 1.09
N GLY A 18 9.42 2.96 1.76
CA GLY A 18 9.43 3.07 3.22
C GLY A 18 9.07 1.75 3.92
N ILE A 19 8.17 0.96 3.31
CA ILE A 19 7.83 -0.37 3.82
C ILE A 19 9.04 -1.30 3.69
N VAL A 20 9.71 -1.30 2.53
CA VAL A 20 10.93 -2.08 2.32
C VAL A 20 12.00 -1.71 3.34
N ALA A 21 12.23 -0.41 3.56
CA ALA A 21 13.19 0.05 4.58
C ALA A 21 12.87 -0.48 5.98
N ALA A 22 11.59 -0.43 6.40
CA ALA A 22 11.16 -0.91 7.71
C ALA A 22 11.28 -2.44 7.85
N LEU A 23 11.02 -3.21 6.79
CA LEU A 23 11.22 -4.66 6.79
C LEU A 23 12.71 -5.02 6.94
N LEU A 24 13.58 -4.31 6.24
CA LEU A 24 15.03 -4.49 6.35
C LEU A 24 15.55 -4.05 7.75
N GLU A 25 15.04 -2.96 8.31
CA GLU A 25 15.32 -2.57 9.70
C GLU A 25 14.95 -3.69 10.70
N ALA A 26 13.85 -4.38 10.43
CA ALA A 26 13.38 -5.51 11.24
C ALA A 26 14.08 -6.84 10.92
N GLN A 27 15.11 -6.84 10.05
CA GLN A 27 15.84 -8.02 9.63
C GLN A 27 14.96 -9.10 8.97
N LEU A 28 13.91 -8.69 8.26
CA LEU A 28 13.00 -9.58 7.55
C LEU A 28 13.38 -9.65 6.06
N PRO A 29 13.46 -10.86 5.47
CA PRO A 29 13.67 -11.02 4.03
C PRO A 29 12.54 -10.37 3.22
N VAL A 30 12.91 -9.62 2.21
CA VAL A 30 11.99 -8.85 1.36
C VAL A 30 12.22 -9.17 -0.10
N LEU A 31 11.17 -9.55 -0.79
CA LEU A 31 11.12 -9.59 -2.23
C LEU A 31 10.28 -8.42 -2.74
N VAL A 32 10.89 -7.52 -3.50
CA VAL A 32 10.19 -6.40 -4.11
C VAL A 32 9.78 -6.73 -5.53
N VAL A 33 8.49 -6.67 -5.80
CA VAL A 33 7.94 -6.83 -7.15
C VAL A 33 7.55 -5.48 -7.73
N GLY A 34 8.00 -5.21 -8.94
CA GLY A 34 7.68 -3.97 -9.65
C GLY A 34 7.82 -4.10 -11.15
N ARG A 35 7.15 -3.24 -11.91
CA ARG A 35 7.14 -3.26 -13.38
C ARG A 35 8.36 -2.56 -14.00
N ASP A 36 8.95 -1.65 -13.28
CA ASP A 36 9.99 -0.74 -13.75
C ASP A 36 11.35 -1.21 -13.22
N ALA A 37 12.15 -1.83 -14.10
CA ALA A 37 13.46 -2.36 -13.77
C ALA A 37 14.43 -1.28 -13.25
N ALA A 38 14.36 -0.04 -13.77
CA ALA A 38 15.22 1.05 -13.34
C ALA A 38 14.91 1.47 -11.90
N LYS A 39 13.63 1.50 -11.50
CA LYS A 39 13.24 1.77 -10.11
C LYS A 39 13.64 0.65 -9.16
N LEU A 40 13.56 -0.60 -9.60
CA LEU A 40 14.02 -1.75 -8.81
C LEU A 40 15.54 -1.68 -8.60
N ALA A 41 16.30 -1.39 -9.65
CA ALA A 41 17.74 -1.20 -9.55
C ALA A 41 18.13 -0.02 -8.63
N ALA A 42 17.43 1.11 -8.74
CA ALA A 42 17.66 2.26 -7.86
C ALA A 42 17.29 1.94 -6.39
N LEU A 43 16.27 1.13 -6.15
CA LEU A 43 15.94 0.67 -4.80
C LEU A 43 17.06 -0.21 -4.22
N ARG A 44 17.56 -1.18 -4.99
CA ARG A 44 18.69 -2.03 -4.57
C ARG A 44 19.92 -1.20 -4.24
N ALA A 45 20.31 -0.29 -5.14
CA ALA A 45 21.46 0.59 -4.93
C ALA A 45 21.36 1.42 -3.65
N ARG A 46 20.15 1.85 -3.26
CA ARG A 46 19.88 2.61 -2.03
C ARG A 46 20.12 1.79 -0.76
N HIS A 47 19.88 0.49 -0.80
CA HIS A 47 20.00 -0.41 0.35
C HIS A 47 21.31 -1.23 0.33
N GLY A 48 22.21 -0.94 -0.60
CA GLY A 48 23.44 -1.71 -0.79
C GLY A 48 23.12 -3.15 -1.22
N ASP A 49 24.11 -4.02 -1.11
CA ASP A 49 23.94 -5.44 -1.42
C ASP A 49 23.39 -6.22 -0.22
N SER A 50 22.31 -5.72 0.39
CA SER A 50 21.67 -6.41 1.50
C SER A 50 21.21 -7.81 1.06
N PRO A 51 21.65 -8.88 1.72
CA PRO A 51 21.23 -10.25 1.39
C PRO A 51 19.76 -10.53 1.71
N LEU A 52 19.11 -9.58 2.39
CA LEU A 52 17.69 -9.64 2.74
C LEU A 52 16.80 -8.99 1.68
N LEU A 53 17.37 -8.29 0.67
CA LEU A 53 16.61 -7.59 -0.36
C LEU A 53 16.80 -8.25 -1.72
N GLU A 54 15.75 -8.82 -2.24
CA GLU A 54 15.67 -9.29 -3.61
C GLU A 54 14.64 -8.47 -4.41
N THR A 55 14.79 -8.42 -5.71
CA THR A 55 13.88 -7.69 -6.61
C THR A 55 13.53 -8.53 -7.81
N VAL A 56 12.26 -8.56 -8.19
CA VAL A 56 11.73 -9.26 -9.37
C VAL A 56 10.93 -8.27 -10.22
N GLN A 57 11.17 -8.30 -11.51
CA GLN A 57 10.33 -7.56 -12.45
C GLN A 57 9.06 -8.34 -12.72
N GLY A 58 7.93 -7.85 -12.23
CA GLY A 58 6.64 -8.52 -12.35
C GLY A 58 5.47 -7.54 -12.26
N SER A 59 4.29 -8.06 -12.53
CA SER A 59 3.04 -7.27 -12.54
C SER A 59 1.89 -8.06 -11.92
N VAL A 60 0.93 -7.32 -11.39
CA VAL A 60 -0.37 -7.82 -10.96
C VAL A 60 -1.49 -6.97 -11.60
N ALA A 61 -1.22 -6.41 -12.78
CA ALA A 61 -2.16 -5.50 -13.45
C ALA A 61 -3.48 -6.19 -13.84
N ASP A 62 -3.43 -7.48 -14.09
CA ASP A 62 -4.55 -8.34 -14.46
C ASP A 62 -4.32 -9.77 -13.94
N ASP A 63 -5.31 -10.65 -14.14
CA ASP A 63 -5.24 -12.04 -13.72
C ASP A 63 -4.08 -12.82 -14.33
N ALA A 64 -3.80 -12.63 -15.62
CA ALA A 64 -2.74 -13.37 -16.32
C ALA A 64 -1.36 -13.01 -15.76
N ALA A 65 -1.11 -11.72 -15.54
CA ALA A 65 0.14 -11.24 -14.95
C ALA A 65 0.29 -11.67 -13.49
N ALA A 66 -0.79 -11.63 -12.70
CA ALA A 66 -0.78 -12.06 -11.31
C ALA A 66 -0.59 -13.58 -11.17
N GLN A 67 -1.18 -14.37 -12.07
CA GLN A 67 -1.00 -15.82 -12.14
C GLN A 67 0.46 -16.18 -12.48
N ALA A 68 1.04 -15.52 -13.48
CA ALA A 68 2.45 -15.74 -13.85
C ALA A 68 3.39 -15.42 -12.67
N LEU A 69 3.15 -14.31 -11.98
CA LEU A 69 3.90 -13.95 -10.78
C LEU A 69 3.73 -15.01 -9.67
N ALA A 70 2.50 -15.48 -9.42
CA ALA A 70 2.26 -16.50 -8.40
C ALA A 70 3.00 -17.81 -8.71
N ALA A 71 3.02 -18.23 -9.99
CA ALA A 71 3.77 -19.40 -10.43
C ALA A 71 5.28 -19.24 -10.21
N GLU A 72 5.83 -18.05 -10.45
CA GLU A 72 7.25 -17.75 -10.15
C GLU A 72 7.53 -17.79 -8.64
N LEU A 73 6.65 -17.17 -7.83
CA LEU A 73 6.80 -17.16 -6.37
C LEU A 73 6.73 -18.56 -5.75
N ALA A 74 5.87 -19.43 -6.27
CA ALA A 74 5.74 -20.82 -5.81
C ALA A 74 7.03 -21.65 -6.00
N GLN A 75 7.92 -21.27 -6.91
CA GLN A 75 9.20 -21.95 -7.16
C GLN A 75 10.34 -21.38 -6.32
N ARG A 76 10.09 -20.39 -5.49
CA ARG A 76 11.14 -19.76 -4.68
C ARG A 76 11.54 -20.63 -3.49
N PRO A 77 12.84 -20.62 -3.12
CA PRO A 77 13.34 -21.43 -2.01
C PRO A 77 12.86 -20.91 -0.64
N ARG A 78 12.44 -19.65 -0.56
CA ARG A 78 11.90 -19.06 0.68
C ARG A 78 10.37 -19.12 0.65
N PRO A 79 9.74 -19.70 1.68
CA PRO A 79 8.29 -19.72 1.76
C PRO A 79 7.73 -18.31 1.92
N LEU A 80 6.60 -18.06 1.30
CA LEU A 80 5.92 -16.77 1.36
C LEU A 80 5.13 -16.64 2.67
N ALA A 81 5.49 -15.72 3.56
CA ALA A 81 4.76 -15.48 4.81
C ALA A 81 3.81 -14.29 4.73
N ALA A 82 4.16 -13.26 3.95
CA ALA A 82 3.35 -12.07 3.86
C ALA A 82 3.40 -11.42 2.47
N VAL A 83 2.32 -10.75 2.11
CA VAL A 83 2.23 -9.85 0.95
C VAL A 83 1.81 -8.47 1.43
N VAL A 84 2.53 -7.44 0.98
CA VAL A 84 2.14 -6.04 1.17
C VAL A 84 1.86 -5.40 -0.18
N ALA A 85 0.60 -5.10 -0.46
CA ALA A 85 0.15 -4.48 -1.70
C ALA A 85 0.17 -2.95 -1.59
N SER A 86 1.30 -2.34 -1.97
CA SER A 86 1.48 -0.89 -2.06
C SER A 86 1.25 -0.41 -3.50
N LEU A 87 0.04 -0.66 -3.99
CA LEU A 87 -0.35 -0.39 -5.36
C LEU A 87 -1.09 0.95 -5.46
N GLY A 88 -0.90 1.67 -6.55
CA GLY A 88 -1.59 2.92 -6.82
C GLY A 88 -0.93 3.74 -7.93
N SER A 89 -1.64 4.74 -8.40
CA SER A 89 -1.21 5.66 -9.44
C SER A 89 -0.93 7.05 -8.88
N PRO A 90 -0.13 7.88 -9.58
CA PRO A 90 0.08 9.26 -9.19
C PRO A 90 -1.21 10.06 -9.08
N LEU A 91 -1.24 10.98 -8.12
CA LEU A 91 -2.35 11.91 -7.95
C LEU A 91 -2.37 12.90 -9.13
N LYS A 92 -3.51 13.00 -9.81
CA LYS A 92 -3.76 14.02 -10.84
C LYS A 92 -5.06 14.73 -10.50
N ALA A 93 -4.96 16.02 -10.23
CA ALA A 93 -6.12 16.84 -9.98
C ALA A 93 -7.01 16.96 -11.23
N GLY A 94 -8.30 17.10 -11.02
CA GLY A 94 -9.31 17.34 -12.04
C GLY A 94 -10.69 16.94 -11.55
N ARG A 95 -11.69 17.80 -11.80
CA ARG A 95 -13.07 17.54 -11.38
C ARG A 95 -13.61 16.31 -12.10
N LEU A 96 -14.34 15.47 -11.39
CA LEU A 96 -14.92 14.26 -11.94
C LEU A 96 -15.90 14.55 -13.07
N LEU A 97 -16.69 15.62 -12.91
CA LEU A 97 -17.70 16.04 -13.89
C LEU A 97 -17.09 16.59 -15.20
N ASP A 98 -15.84 17.04 -15.18
CA ASP A 98 -15.14 17.56 -16.35
C ASP A 98 -14.40 16.42 -17.13
N ARG A 99 -14.50 15.18 -16.67
CA ARG A 99 -13.82 14.01 -17.25
C ARG A 99 -14.80 13.02 -17.83
N PRO A 100 -14.46 12.39 -18.96
CA PRO A 100 -15.30 11.31 -19.50
C PRO A 100 -15.28 10.10 -18.56
N VAL A 101 -16.38 9.33 -18.54
CA VAL A 101 -16.53 8.12 -17.69
C VAL A 101 -15.37 7.13 -17.86
N LYS A 102 -14.80 7.03 -19.06
CA LYS A 102 -13.61 6.21 -19.32
C LYS A 102 -12.38 6.58 -18.47
N ALA A 103 -12.32 7.79 -17.93
CA ALA A 103 -11.23 8.20 -17.05
C ALA A 103 -11.35 7.53 -15.66
N LEU A 104 -12.56 7.43 -15.12
CA LEU A 104 -12.82 6.67 -13.89
C LEU A 104 -12.55 5.18 -14.10
N ARG A 105 -13.03 4.60 -15.20
CA ARG A 105 -12.76 3.20 -15.52
C ARG A 105 -11.26 2.91 -15.51
N ARG A 106 -10.45 3.73 -16.23
CA ARG A 106 -8.98 3.60 -16.21
C ARG A 106 -8.35 3.77 -14.82
N ARG A 107 -8.97 4.55 -13.94
CA ARG A 107 -8.53 4.68 -12.54
C ARG A 107 -8.76 3.38 -11.79
N LEU A 108 -9.94 2.78 -11.91
CA LEU A 108 -10.27 1.50 -11.28
C LEU A 108 -9.38 0.36 -11.81
N ASP A 109 -9.14 0.34 -13.13
CA ASP A 109 -8.23 -0.64 -13.76
C ASP A 109 -6.80 -0.56 -13.21
N ARG A 110 -6.36 0.60 -12.71
CA ARG A 110 -5.00 0.80 -12.19
C ARG A 110 -4.88 0.67 -10.68
N ASP A 111 -5.90 1.10 -9.95
CA ASP A 111 -5.80 1.33 -8.51
C ASP A 111 -6.68 0.38 -7.69
N LEU A 112 -7.62 -0.35 -8.33
CA LEU A 112 -8.48 -1.34 -7.68
C LEU A 112 -8.23 -2.76 -8.19
N LEU A 113 -8.38 -3.00 -9.50
CA LEU A 113 -8.33 -4.36 -10.05
C LEU A 113 -7.00 -5.08 -9.79
N PRO A 114 -5.83 -4.42 -9.79
CA PRO A 114 -4.58 -5.08 -9.42
C PRO A 114 -4.56 -5.61 -7.98
N HIS A 115 -5.29 -5.00 -7.05
CA HIS A 115 -5.41 -5.52 -5.69
C HIS A 115 -6.21 -6.83 -5.67
N LEU A 116 -7.29 -6.91 -6.44
CA LEU A 116 -8.09 -8.13 -6.55
C LEU A 116 -7.30 -9.24 -7.25
N ALA A 117 -6.65 -8.95 -8.38
CA ALA A 117 -5.83 -9.91 -9.11
C ALA A 117 -4.69 -10.46 -8.24
N ALA A 118 -3.98 -9.59 -7.53
CA ALA A 118 -2.93 -10.00 -6.60
C ALA A 118 -3.48 -10.90 -5.47
N ALA A 119 -4.59 -10.51 -4.85
CA ALA A 119 -5.20 -11.29 -3.78
C ALA A 119 -5.61 -12.68 -4.26
N ARG A 120 -6.32 -12.76 -5.40
CA ARG A 120 -6.80 -14.01 -5.98
C ARG A 120 -5.69 -15.03 -6.20
N HIS A 121 -4.54 -14.60 -6.71
CA HIS A 121 -3.47 -15.50 -7.11
C HIS A 121 -2.39 -15.73 -6.03
N LEU A 122 -2.25 -14.80 -5.06
CA LEU A 122 -1.23 -14.91 -4.02
C LEU A 122 -1.76 -15.46 -2.68
N MET A 123 -3.07 -15.35 -2.41
CA MET A 123 -3.64 -15.91 -1.18
C MET A 123 -3.50 -17.43 -1.06
N PRO A 124 -3.62 -18.24 -2.13
CA PRO A 124 -3.35 -19.67 -2.04
C PRO A 124 -1.95 -19.98 -1.54
N LEU A 125 -0.93 -19.24 -2.00
CA LEU A 125 0.46 -19.41 -1.51
C LEU A 125 0.62 -18.99 -0.05
N LEU A 126 -0.12 -17.98 0.40
CA LEU A 126 -0.13 -17.56 1.80
C LEU A 126 -0.84 -18.56 2.71
N ALA A 127 -1.80 -19.31 2.19
CA ALA A 127 -2.49 -20.35 2.94
C ALA A 127 -1.56 -21.53 3.33
N GLU A 128 -0.47 -21.70 2.57
CA GLU A 128 0.56 -22.74 2.83
C GLU A 128 1.60 -22.27 3.89
N ALA A 129 1.53 -21.01 4.34
CA ALA A 129 2.49 -20.46 5.29
C ALA A 129 2.31 -21.01 6.70
N ASP A 130 3.40 -21.41 7.33
CA ASP A 130 3.42 -21.83 8.74
C ASP A 130 2.89 -20.70 9.65
N GLY A 131 1.90 -21.00 10.47
CA GLY A 131 1.26 -20.01 11.36
C GLY A 131 0.27 -19.05 10.66
N GLY A 132 -0.05 -19.31 9.40
CA GLY A 132 -1.01 -18.56 8.58
C GLY A 132 -0.40 -17.30 7.95
N GLY A 133 -0.69 -17.10 6.66
CA GLY A 133 -0.18 -15.97 5.88
C GLY A 133 -0.79 -14.62 6.26
N ARG A 134 -0.13 -13.56 5.80
CA ARG A 134 -0.56 -12.16 6.00
C ARG A 134 -0.72 -11.45 4.65
N TYR A 135 -1.84 -10.83 4.43
CA TYR A 135 -2.06 -10.00 3.25
C TYR A 135 -2.45 -8.57 3.68
N LEU A 136 -1.61 -7.60 3.34
CA LEU A 136 -1.80 -6.21 3.72
C LEU A 136 -2.05 -5.35 2.49
N LEU A 137 -3.16 -4.59 2.50
CA LEU A 137 -3.42 -3.53 1.53
C LEU A 137 -3.09 -2.19 2.15
N LEU A 138 -2.63 -1.22 1.36
CA LEU A 138 -2.50 0.16 1.81
C LEU A 138 -3.76 0.93 1.48
N GLY A 139 -4.30 1.59 2.51
CA GLY A 139 -5.41 2.53 2.39
C GLY A 139 -4.93 3.97 2.24
N SER A 140 -5.85 4.83 1.84
CA SER A 140 -5.62 6.25 1.61
C SER A 140 -6.65 7.09 2.37
N PRO A 141 -6.31 8.29 2.84
CA PRO A 141 -7.25 9.20 3.51
C PRO A 141 -8.43 9.59 2.59
N CYS A 142 -8.23 9.53 1.27
CA CYS A 142 -9.29 9.77 0.28
C CYS A 142 -10.44 8.76 0.34
N ALA A 143 -10.25 7.60 0.99
CA ALA A 143 -11.30 6.59 1.13
C ALA A 143 -12.41 6.99 2.11
N LEU A 144 -12.13 7.91 3.03
CA LEU A 144 -13.02 8.32 4.11
C LEU A 144 -13.72 9.64 3.84
N ARG A 145 -13.10 10.49 3.02
CA ARG A 145 -13.63 11.83 2.69
C ARG A 145 -13.49 12.08 1.20
N ALA A 146 -14.52 12.62 0.62
CA ALA A 146 -14.49 13.05 -0.78
C ALA A 146 -13.53 14.25 -0.93
N TRP A 147 -12.52 14.09 -1.78
CA TRP A 147 -11.62 15.18 -2.11
C TRP A 147 -12.07 15.84 -3.40
N SER A 148 -12.46 17.09 -3.33
CA SER A 148 -12.76 17.89 -4.52
C SER A 148 -11.56 17.88 -5.46
N ALA A 149 -11.82 17.83 -6.77
CA ALA A 149 -10.82 17.66 -7.82
C ALA A 149 -10.00 16.35 -7.79
N HIS A 150 -10.35 15.38 -6.92
CA HIS A 150 -9.74 14.06 -6.83
C HIS A 150 -10.78 12.95 -6.65
N GLY A 151 -11.97 13.15 -7.21
CA GLY A 151 -13.11 12.24 -7.02
C GLY A 151 -12.87 10.82 -7.55
N ASP A 152 -12.13 10.67 -8.64
CA ASP A 152 -11.74 9.36 -9.17
C ASP A 152 -10.86 8.58 -8.20
N ILE A 153 -9.95 9.27 -7.50
CA ILE A 153 -9.07 8.68 -6.47
C ILE A 153 -9.89 8.29 -5.24
N SER A 154 -10.79 9.17 -4.80
CA SER A 154 -11.66 8.89 -3.64
C SER A 154 -12.54 7.66 -3.87
N ILE A 155 -13.11 7.52 -5.08
CA ILE A 155 -13.91 6.35 -5.46
C ILE A 155 -13.06 5.08 -5.45
N ALA A 156 -11.88 5.10 -6.10
CA ALA A 156 -10.99 3.95 -6.14
C ALA A 156 -10.51 3.56 -4.72
N ALA A 157 -10.15 4.52 -3.89
CA ALA A 157 -9.71 4.29 -2.52
C ALA A 157 -10.83 3.71 -1.63
N ALA A 158 -12.07 4.21 -1.76
CA ALA A 158 -13.22 3.67 -1.06
C ALA A 158 -13.54 2.23 -1.51
N ALA A 159 -13.44 1.95 -2.81
CA ALA A 159 -13.59 0.61 -3.35
C ALA A 159 -12.49 -0.34 -2.85
N THR A 160 -11.23 0.09 -2.79
CA THR A 160 -10.12 -0.70 -2.22
C THR A 160 -10.36 -0.99 -0.73
N ARG A 161 -10.90 -0.02 0.02
CA ARG A 161 -11.26 -0.22 1.43
C ARG A 161 -12.35 -1.28 1.59
N MET A 162 -13.39 -1.24 0.75
CA MET A 162 -14.45 -2.26 0.76
C MET A 162 -13.90 -3.62 0.32
N LEU A 163 -13.08 -3.66 -0.73
CA LEU A 163 -12.42 -4.90 -1.17
C LEU A 163 -11.63 -5.55 -0.02
N ALA A 164 -10.88 -4.78 0.75
CA ALA A 164 -10.12 -5.33 1.88
C ALA A 164 -11.02 -5.93 2.96
N GLN A 165 -12.20 -5.35 3.21
CA GLN A 165 -13.19 -5.90 4.16
C GLN A 165 -13.77 -7.22 3.65
N VAL A 166 -14.12 -7.30 2.37
CA VAL A 166 -14.61 -8.54 1.74
C VAL A 166 -13.53 -9.62 1.80
N LEU A 167 -12.31 -9.30 1.37
CA LEU A 167 -11.19 -10.25 1.40
C LEU A 167 -10.85 -10.71 2.83
N HIS A 168 -11.01 -9.85 3.84
CA HIS A 168 -10.80 -10.21 5.24
C HIS A 168 -11.74 -11.35 5.66
N GLU A 169 -13.02 -11.29 5.25
CA GLU A 169 -13.99 -12.35 5.56
C GLU A 169 -13.75 -13.62 4.72
N GLU A 170 -13.52 -13.47 3.42
CA GLU A 170 -13.35 -14.58 2.48
C GLU A 170 -12.02 -15.35 2.71
N ALA A 171 -11.00 -14.72 3.27
CA ALA A 171 -9.72 -15.35 3.54
C ALA A 171 -9.67 -16.13 4.88
N LYS A 172 -10.64 -15.97 5.76
CA LYS A 172 -10.70 -16.70 7.05
C LYS A 172 -10.61 -18.21 6.89
N PRO A 173 -11.39 -18.85 5.98
CA PRO A 173 -11.30 -20.30 5.77
C PRO A 173 -9.94 -20.77 5.25
N LEU A 174 -9.16 -19.86 4.62
CA LEU A 174 -7.81 -20.14 4.12
C LEU A 174 -6.73 -19.99 5.20
N GLY A 175 -7.09 -19.55 6.42
CA GLY A 175 -6.12 -19.22 7.46
C GLY A 175 -5.27 -17.97 7.16
N VAL A 176 -5.63 -17.18 6.14
CA VAL A 176 -4.91 -15.97 5.76
C VAL A 176 -5.53 -14.75 6.45
N ARG A 177 -4.68 -13.94 7.10
CA ARG A 177 -5.11 -12.71 7.75
C ARG A 177 -4.97 -11.52 6.79
N VAL A 178 -6.09 -10.92 6.42
CA VAL A 178 -6.14 -9.76 5.53
C VAL A 178 -6.41 -8.50 6.33
N HIS A 179 -5.58 -7.46 6.12
CA HIS A 179 -5.78 -6.15 6.72
C HIS A 179 -5.57 -5.04 5.71
N LEU A 180 -6.35 -3.98 5.84
CA LEU A 180 -6.05 -2.69 5.22
C LEU A 180 -5.35 -1.80 6.26
N LEU A 181 -4.13 -1.40 5.97
CA LEU A 181 -3.42 -0.37 6.72
C LEU A 181 -3.91 1.00 6.26
N SER A 182 -4.86 1.57 6.98
CA SER A 182 -5.48 2.87 6.66
C SER A 182 -4.55 4.00 7.08
N VAL A 183 -3.91 4.64 6.13
CA VAL A 183 -3.06 5.82 6.37
C VAL A 183 -3.92 7.07 6.23
N GLU A 184 -4.25 7.71 7.36
CA GLU A 184 -5.22 8.82 7.40
C GLU A 184 -4.60 10.20 7.21
N GLN A 185 -3.29 10.26 7.07
CA GLN A 185 -2.53 11.50 6.90
C GLN A 185 -1.73 11.45 5.59
N PRO A 186 -1.37 12.61 5.01
CA PRO A 186 -0.43 12.63 3.91
C PRO A 186 0.90 12.00 4.32
N VAL A 187 1.52 11.27 3.39
CA VAL A 187 2.79 10.59 3.63
C VAL A 187 3.93 11.45 3.12
N CYS A 188 4.88 11.73 4.00
CA CYS A 188 6.16 12.33 3.63
C CYS A 188 7.00 11.28 2.89
N THR A 189 7.26 11.54 1.62
CA THR A 189 8.08 10.71 0.74
C THR A 189 9.23 11.55 0.17
N PRO A 190 10.32 10.94 -0.31
CA PRO A 190 11.43 11.70 -0.89
C PRO A 190 10.99 12.64 -2.02
N SER A 191 10.04 12.23 -2.85
CA SER A 191 9.50 13.05 -3.94
C SER A 191 8.66 14.25 -3.47
N ARG A 192 8.18 14.25 -2.22
CA ARG A 192 7.35 15.30 -1.62
C ARG A 192 7.97 15.93 -0.38
N ALA A 193 9.25 15.68 -0.13
CA ALA A 193 9.93 16.17 1.06
C ALA A 193 9.91 17.71 1.19
N LYS A 194 9.93 18.42 0.06
CA LYS A 194 9.87 19.91 0.03
C LYS A 194 8.50 20.47 0.43
N GLU A 195 7.45 19.68 0.26
CA GLU A 195 6.07 20.06 0.58
C GLU A 195 5.60 19.53 1.94
N ALA A 196 6.43 18.68 2.57
CA ALA A 196 6.06 17.95 3.77
C ALA A 196 5.93 18.88 4.97
N CYS A 197 4.79 18.80 5.65
CA CYS A 197 4.57 19.44 6.93
C CYS A 197 4.93 18.48 8.08
N PRO A 198 5.20 19.01 9.29
CA PRO A 198 5.53 18.19 10.48
C PRO A 198 4.48 17.13 10.83
N GLU A 199 3.23 17.37 10.46
CA GLU A 199 2.10 16.46 10.73
C GLU A 199 2.06 15.26 9.77
N TRP A 200 2.81 15.29 8.66
CA TRP A 200 2.85 14.19 7.72
C TRP A 200 3.55 12.99 8.32
N ILE A 201 2.98 11.81 8.11
CA ILE A 201 3.62 10.55 8.53
C ILE A 201 4.77 10.21 7.57
N ARG A 202 5.91 9.77 8.08
CA ARG A 202 7.01 9.31 7.22
C ARG A 202 6.67 7.95 6.62
N ALA A 203 7.11 7.71 5.38
CA ALA A 203 6.86 6.43 4.70
C ALA A 203 7.44 5.24 5.48
N VAL A 204 8.57 5.39 6.18
CA VAL A 204 9.13 4.33 7.01
C VAL A 204 8.28 4.03 8.25
N ASP A 205 7.58 5.02 8.81
CA ASP A 205 6.70 4.79 9.97
C ASP A 205 5.41 4.03 9.53
N VAL A 206 4.94 4.26 8.30
CA VAL A 206 3.91 3.40 7.68
C VAL A 206 4.45 1.97 7.53
N GLY A 207 5.71 1.83 7.12
CA GLY A 207 6.38 0.54 7.03
C GLY A 207 6.49 -0.18 8.38
N ARG A 208 6.87 0.52 9.44
CA ARG A 208 6.94 -0.07 10.80
C ARG A 208 5.59 -0.55 11.29
N ALA A 209 4.51 0.16 10.96
CA ALA A 209 3.15 -0.31 11.24
C ALA A 209 2.81 -1.58 10.44
N ALA A 210 3.23 -1.66 9.17
CA ALA A 210 3.08 -2.88 8.37
C ALA A 210 3.87 -4.04 8.99
N VAL A 211 5.11 -3.82 9.42
CA VAL A 211 5.94 -4.82 10.13
C VAL A 211 5.23 -5.33 11.38
N SER A 212 4.65 -4.44 12.19
CA SER A 212 3.90 -4.84 13.39
C SER A 212 2.71 -5.75 13.08
N LEU A 213 2.03 -5.56 11.94
CA LEU A 213 0.94 -6.43 11.50
C LEU A 213 1.43 -7.77 10.93
N ILE A 214 2.62 -7.79 10.31
CA ILE A 214 3.22 -8.99 9.75
C ILE A 214 3.80 -9.87 10.87
N ALA A 215 4.60 -9.30 11.77
CA ALA A 215 5.29 -10.02 12.82
C ALA A 215 4.45 -10.26 14.07
N GLY A 216 3.44 -9.43 14.31
CA GLY A 216 2.60 -9.50 15.49
C GLY A 216 1.54 -10.61 15.44
N PRO A 217 0.88 -10.88 16.57
CA PRO A 217 -0.22 -11.83 16.64
C PRO A 217 -1.42 -11.42 15.77
N GLY A 218 -1.37 -10.20 15.20
CA GLY A 218 -2.45 -9.56 14.46
C GLY A 218 -3.53 -8.99 15.40
N GLN A 219 -4.47 -8.25 14.84
CA GLN A 219 -5.72 -7.89 15.53
C GLN A 219 -6.84 -8.75 14.94
N PRO A 220 -7.14 -9.92 15.54
CA PRO A 220 -8.23 -10.74 15.05
C PRO A 220 -9.54 -9.95 15.10
N GLY A 221 -10.29 -9.95 14.01
CA GLY A 221 -11.61 -9.33 13.96
C GLY A 221 -11.69 -7.93 13.33
N HIS A 222 -10.57 -7.28 13.02
CA HIS A 222 -10.58 -5.97 12.38
C HIS A 222 -9.90 -5.99 11.01
N ALA A 223 -10.69 -5.84 9.93
CA ALA A 223 -10.17 -5.72 8.57
C ALA A 223 -9.32 -4.46 8.38
N ILE A 224 -9.55 -3.42 9.16
CA ILE A 224 -8.94 -2.10 8.98
C ILE A 224 -8.17 -1.70 10.22
N VAL A 225 -6.88 -1.42 10.01
CA VAL A 225 -5.98 -0.92 11.06
C VAL A 225 -5.53 0.48 10.67
N THR A 226 -5.82 1.45 11.52
CA THR A 226 -5.47 2.85 11.26
C THR A 226 -4.06 3.17 11.73
N VAL A 227 -3.31 3.84 10.86
CA VAL A 227 -2.03 4.44 11.19
C VAL A 227 -2.16 5.95 11.15
N SER A 228 -1.93 6.56 12.29
CA SER A 228 -1.79 8.00 12.44
C SER A 228 -0.52 8.30 13.23
N ARG A 229 0.11 9.43 12.94
CA ARG A 229 1.14 9.94 13.82
C ARG A 229 0.44 10.31 15.14
N ARG A 230 0.81 9.67 16.26
CA ARG A 230 0.37 10.16 17.57
C ARG A 230 0.81 11.61 17.69
N PRO A 231 -0.09 12.57 17.98
CA PRO A 231 0.34 13.89 18.42
C PRO A 231 1.26 13.65 19.63
N GLN A 232 2.46 14.19 19.61
CA GLN A 232 3.18 14.40 20.85
C GLN A 232 2.25 15.28 21.67
N THR A 233 1.71 14.74 22.74
CA THR A 233 0.83 15.44 23.66
C THR A 233 1.54 16.65 24.22
N ALA A 234 1.29 17.81 23.62
CA ALA A 234 1.27 19.05 24.37
C ALA A 234 -0.14 19.17 24.96
N PRO A 235 -0.30 19.53 26.22
CA PRO A 235 -1.61 19.58 26.83
C PRO A 235 -2.39 20.78 26.31
N SER A 236 -3.67 20.56 26.13
CA SER A 236 -4.75 21.52 26.13
C SER A 236 -5.27 22.11 24.83
N ALA A 237 -6.56 21.96 24.79
CA ALA A 237 -7.59 22.93 24.43
C ALA A 237 -7.62 23.47 23.00
N GLY A 238 -8.67 23.12 22.34
CA GLY A 238 -9.33 24.06 21.43
C GLY A 238 -9.30 23.71 19.95
N ARG A 239 -10.45 23.26 19.49
CA ARG A 239 -10.99 23.38 18.12
C ARG A 239 -10.25 22.67 16.99
N LEU A 240 -10.86 21.61 16.55
CA LEU A 240 -10.74 21.11 15.18
C LEU A 240 -11.23 22.19 14.20
N ALA A 241 -10.34 23.07 13.80
CA ALA A 241 -10.54 23.95 12.65
C ALA A 241 -10.08 23.19 11.41
N GLY A 242 -10.91 23.15 10.39
CA GLY A 242 -10.76 22.36 9.20
C GLY A 242 -9.41 22.56 8.50
N LEU A 243 -8.78 21.45 8.15
CA LEU A 243 -7.68 21.41 7.18
C LEU A 243 -8.25 21.81 5.81
N GLN A 244 -8.19 23.09 5.52
CA GLN A 244 -8.35 23.60 4.16
C GLN A 244 -7.02 23.47 3.45
N PHE A 245 -6.96 22.58 2.45
CA PHE A 245 -5.89 22.64 1.47
C PHE A 245 -6.11 23.90 0.62
N PRO A 246 -5.08 24.72 0.34
CA PRO A 246 -5.23 25.87 -0.50
C PRO A 246 -5.67 25.42 -1.90
N LEU A 247 -6.87 25.83 -2.29
CA LEU A 247 -7.32 25.75 -3.66
C LEU A 247 -6.52 26.78 -4.48
N PRO A 248 -6.04 26.45 -5.68
CA PRO A 248 -5.45 27.46 -6.54
C PRO A 248 -6.48 28.54 -6.82
N ALA A 249 -6.08 29.79 -6.65
CA ALA A 249 -6.90 30.98 -6.93
C ALA A 249 -7.44 30.89 -8.36
N ARG A 250 -8.75 31.08 -8.52
CA ARG A 250 -9.37 31.30 -9.83
C ARG A 250 -9.07 32.74 -10.23
N GLU A 251 -8.29 32.93 -11.28
CA GLU A 251 -8.44 34.11 -12.11
C GLU A 251 -9.73 33.93 -12.92
N ILE A 252 -10.75 34.67 -12.51
CA ILE A 252 -11.91 34.95 -13.33
C ILE A 252 -11.57 36.30 -13.98
N SER A 253 -11.16 36.26 -15.22
CA SER A 253 -11.15 37.46 -16.07
C SER A 253 -12.53 37.66 -16.69
N PRO A 254 -12.95 38.92 -16.87
CA PRO A 254 -14.29 39.32 -17.24
C PRO A 254 -14.69 38.92 -18.66
#